data_2b559e8408bdced590b1127634a5e8ab
#
_entry.id   2b559e8408bdced590b1127634a5e8ab
#
_cell.length_a   1.000
_cell.length_b   1.000
_cell.length_c   1.000
_cell.angle_alpha   90.00
_cell.angle_beta   90.00
_cell.angle_gamma   90.00
#
_symmetry.space_group_name_H-M   'P 1'
#
loop_
_entity.id
_entity.type
_entity.pdbx_description
1 polymer ?
#
loop_
_entity_poly.entity_id
_entity_poly.type
_entity_poly.pdbx_seq_one_letter_code
_entity_poly.pdbx_strand_id
1 'polypeptide(L)'
;MSTPSLTSAHGAAGTTATREITLSQAIREALAEELRRDPTVFVIGEDVAEAGTPFKVLSGLVEEFGKTRIVDSPISEAGITGIGVGAAMTGMRPVVDIMFGDFLGIVMDQIANQAAKVHYMSGGKLKVPMVIRTTLGATRRSAAQHSQSLHAWVSHVPGLKVALPSTPYDAKGLLKSAIRDENPVVIFEDKMMYTLKGYVPEEEYTIPFGVADVKRVGEDITLVATSSMVQVALAAAEQLQSLGISAEVIDPRTTYPLDKDALVKSAIKTSRAIVIDEGYERYGVTAEFAAVISDGAFYYLDAPV
;
A
#
# COMPACT_ATOMS: atom_id res chain seq x y z
N MET A 1 -13.70 -16.50 -20.12
CA MET A 1 -14.58 -15.67 -19.29
C MET A 1 -14.03 -14.27 -19.39
N SER A 2 -14.78 -13.38 -20.02
CA SER A 2 -14.38 -11.98 -20.27
C SER A 2 -14.48 -11.19 -18.96
N THR A 3 -13.39 -10.53 -18.56
CA THR A 3 -13.33 -9.58 -17.44
C THR A 3 -14.24 -8.38 -17.69
N PRO A 4 -15.12 -8.00 -16.74
CA PRO A 4 -15.91 -6.77 -16.86
C PRO A 4 -15.00 -5.53 -16.69
N SER A 5 -15.17 -4.52 -17.53
CA SER A 5 -14.51 -3.22 -17.39
C SER A 5 -15.18 -2.43 -16.27
N LEU A 6 -14.42 -2.11 -15.23
CA LEU A 6 -14.89 -1.29 -14.10
C LEU A 6 -14.64 0.20 -14.41
N THR A 7 -15.71 0.95 -14.59
CA THR A 7 -15.66 2.42 -14.60
C THR A 7 -15.82 2.94 -13.17
N SER A 8 -14.72 3.41 -12.56
CA SER A 8 -14.78 4.14 -11.30
C SER A 8 -15.31 5.55 -11.54
N ALA A 9 -16.37 5.93 -10.83
CA ALA A 9 -16.92 7.28 -10.84
C ALA A 9 -16.01 8.22 -10.04
N HIS A 10 -15.05 8.87 -10.71
CA HIS A 10 -14.38 10.04 -10.16
C HIS A 10 -15.05 11.28 -10.70
N GLY A 11 -15.58 12.11 -9.79
CA GLY A 11 -16.23 13.37 -10.10
C GLY A 11 -15.32 14.32 -10.88
N ALA A 12 -15.83 14.83 -11.97
CA ALA A 12 -15.18 15.67 -12.93
C ALA A 12 -14.82 17.05 -12.36
N ALA A 13 -13.53 17.40 -12.44
CA ALA A 13 -13.10 18.79 -12.55
C ALA A 13 -11.88 18.82 -13.49
N GLY A 14 -12.09 19.24 -14.72
CA GLY A 14 -11.05 19.43 -15.73
C GLY A 14 -10.78 18.15 -16.54
N THR A 15 -10.72 18.28 -17.89
CA THR A 15 -10.31 17.20 -18.78
C THR A 15 -8.82 16.93 -18.67
N THR A 16 -8.39 16.26 -17.60
CA THR A 16 -7.05 15.71 -17.51
C THR A 16 -7.00 14.45 -18.36
N ALA A 17 -6.00 14.31 -19.22
CA ALA A 17 -5.80 13.10 -20.01
C ALA A 17 -5.56 11.92 -19.07
N THR A 18 -6.49 10.99 -19.03
CA THR A 18 -6.37 9.74 -18.28
C THR A 18 -6.09 8.60 -19.23
N ARG A 19 -5.17 7.73 -18.86
CA ARG A 19 -4.80 6.54 -19.63
C ARG A 19 -4.91 5.31 -18.75
N GLU A 20 -5.16 4.18 -19.36
CA GLU A 20 -5.23 2.90 -18.67
C GLU A 20 -3.84 2.24 -18.66
N ILE A 21 -3.27 2.03 -17.47
CA ILE A 21 -1.99 1.35 -17.28
C ILE A 21 -2.09 0.27 -16.21
N THR A 22 -1.14 -0.65 -16.19
CA THR A 22 -1.08 -1.68 -15.15
C THR A 22 -0.53 -1.12 -13.83
N LEU A 23 -0.82 -1.80 -12.71
CA LEU A 23 -0.28 -1.44 -11.40
C LEU A 23 1.26 -1.44 -11.43
N SER A 24 1.90 -2.43 -12.06
CA SER A 24 3.36 -2.45 -12.21
C SER A 24 3.91 -1.26 -13.01
N GLN A 25 3.19 -0.82 -14.05
CA GLN A 25 3.55 0.39 -14.80
C GLN A 25 3.41 1.64 -13.94
N ALA A 26 2.32 1.74 -13.16
CA ALA A 26 2.07 2.87 -12.26
C ALA A 26 3.17 3.01 -11.18
N ILE A 27 3.60 1.90 -10.59
CA ILE A 27 4.72 1.87 -9.63
C ILE A 27 6.03 2.32 -10.30
N ARG A 28 6.33 1.79 -11.48
CA ARG A 28 7.53 2.14 -12.25
C ARG A 28 7.56 3.63 -12.60
N GLU A 29 6.43 4.18 -13.03
CA GLU A 29 6.32 5.61 -13.29
C GLU A 29 6.52 6.47 -12.05
N ALA A 30 5.91 6.09 -10.91
CA ALA A 30 6.12 6.78 -9.65
C ALA A 30 7.61 6.86 -9.31
N LEU A 31 8.31 5.74 -9.41
CA LEU A 31 9.75 5.68 -9.16
C LEU A 31 10.56 6.53 -10.16
N ALA A 32 10.27 6.40 -11.45
CA ALA A 32 10.96 7.19 -12.48
C ALA A 32 10.77 8.69 -12.28
N GLU A 33 9.55 9.13 -11.99
CA GLU A 33 9.24 10.54 -11.71
C GLU A 33 9.98 11.06 -10.47
N GLU A 34 10.00 10.29 -9.38
CA GLU A 34 10.70 10.69 -8.16
C GLU A 34 12.24 10.64 -8.30
N LEU A 35 12.78 9.66 -9.03
CA LEU A 35 14.19 9.59 -9.37
C LEU A 35 14.66 10.79 -10.22
N ARG A 36 13.83 11.27 -11.15
CA ARG A 36 14.11 12.48 -11.94
C ARG A 36 14.00 13.73 -11.08
N ARG A 37 12.99 13.79 -10.21
CA ARG A 37 12.71 14.96 -9.37
C ARG A 37 13.79 15.23 -8.32
N ASP A 38 14.31 14.17 -7.71
CA ASP A 38 15.17 14.27 -6.52
C ASP A 38 16.42 13.39 -6.66
N PRO A 39 17.63 13.99 -6.73
CA PRO A 39 18.87 13.23 -6.86
C PRO A 39 19.21 12.39 -5.64
N THR A 40 18.58 12.59 -4.50
CA THR A 40 18.80 11.81 -3.28
C THR A 40 18.01 10.51 -3.25
N VAL A 41 17.02 10.33 -4.13
CA VAL A 41 16.26 9.08 -4.26
C VAL A 41 17.12 8.02 -4.95
N PHE A 42 17.16 6.81 -4.41
CA PHE A 42 17.73 5.64 -5.07
C PHE A 42 16.96 4.38 -4.66
N VAL A 43 17.05 3.35 -5.48
CA VAL A 43 16.46 2.02 -5.21
C VAL A 43 17.57 1.04 -4.89
N ILE A 44 17.40 0.22 -3.86
CA ILE A 44 18.34 -0.84 -3.49
C ILE A 44 17.56 -2.12 -3.14
N GLY A 45 18.04 -3.24 -3.63
CA GLY A 45 17.43 -4.55 -3.38
C GLY A 45 18.15 -5.66 -4.14
N GLU A 46 17.57 -6.84 -4.11
CA GLU A 46 18.02 -7.99 -4.89
C GLU A 46 17.37 -7.97 -6.27
N ASP A 47 18.16 -8.19 -7.32
CA ASP A 47 17.69 -8.27 -8.71
C ASP A 47 16.85 -7.04 -9.16
N VAL A 48 17.09 -5.88 -8.57
CA VAL A 48 16.32 -4.64 -8.86
C VAL A 48 16.79 -3.95 -10.13
N ALA A 49 18.07 -4.10 -10.52
CA ALA A 49 18.63 -3.44 -11.68
C ALA A 49 18.29 -4.18 -12.99
N GLU A 50 19.22 -5.02 -13.52
CA GLU A 50 19.04 -5.66 -14.82
C GLU A 50 17.84 -6.62 -14.87
N ALA A 51 17.58 -7.35 -13.79
CA ALA A 51 16.42 -8.24 -13.71
C ALA A 51 15.08 -7.49 -13.53
N GLY A 52 15.09 -6.30 -12.91
CA GLY A 52 13.90 -5.48 -12.69
C GLY A 52 12.90 -6.10 -11.72
N THR A 53 13.37 -6.84 -10.73
CA THR A 53 12.66 -7.72 -9.79
C THR A 53 12.08 -9.00 -10.44
N PRO A 54 11.71 -10.04 -9.66
CA PRO A 54 11.02 -11.23 -10.19
C PRO A 54 9.70 -10.92 -10.90
N PHE A 55 9.07 -9.80 -10.55
CA PHE A 55 7.80 -9.37 -11.13
C PHE A 55 7.95 -8.34 -12.27
N LYS A 56 9.18 -8.00 -12.64
CA LYS A 56 9.53 -7.05 -13.71
C LYS A 56 8.97 -5.63 -13.48
N VAL A 57 8.70 -5.28 -12.23
CA VAL A 57 8.14 -3.97 -11.87
C VAL A 57 9.13 -2.84 -12.15
N LEU A 58 10.43 -3.07 -11.94
CA LEU A 58 11.49 -2.07 -12.07
C LEU A 58 12.22 -2.11 -13.42
N SER A 59 11.77 -2.95 -14.37
CA SER A 59 12.43 -3.10 -15.70
C SER A 59 12.55 -1.76 -16.42
N GLY A 60 13.73 -1.45 -16.93
CA GLY A 60 14.02 -0.20 -17.67
C GLY A 60 14.54 0.94 -16.79
N LEU A 61 14.46 0.86 -15.47
CA LEU A 61 14.93 1.95 -14.61
C LEU A 61 16.45 2.04 -14.58
N VAL A 62 17.18 0.92 -14.61
CA VAL A 62 18.65 0.95 -14.58
C VAL A 62 19.24 1.54 -15.84
N GLU A 63 18.60 1.36 -16.98
CA GLU A 63 19.01 1.94 -18.27
C GLU A 63 18.90 3.47 -18.26
N GLU A 64 17.91 4.01 -17.57
CA GLU A 64 17.71 5.47 -17.48
C GLU A 64 18.55 6.10 -16.36
N PHE A 65 18.60 5.49 -15.17
CA PHE A 65 19.18 6.11 -13.98
C PHE A 65 20.56 5.60 -13.58
N GLY A 66 21.00 4.49 -14.18
CA GLY A 66 22.31 3.88 -13.91
C GLY A 66 22.38 3.09 -12.60
N LYS A 67 23.45 2.30 -12.48
CA LYS A 67 23.68 1.37 -11.35
C LYS A 67 23.97 2.06 -10.02
N THR A 68 24.23 3.35 -10.00
CA THR A 68 24.42 4.11 -8.76
C THR A 68 23.10 4.56 -8.14
N ARG A 69 22.02 4.55 -8.92
CA ARG A 69 20.68 4.92 -8.48
C ARG A 69 19.73 3.72 -8.39
N ILE A 70 20.01 2.66 -9.15
CA ILE A 70 19.31 1.37 -9.08
C ILE A 70 20.38 0.33 -8.74
N VAL A 71 20.43 -0.02 -7.46
CA VAL A 71 21.58 -0.72 -6.85
C VAL A 71 21.21 -2.19 -6.56
N ASP A 72 21.78 -3.11 -7.31
CA ASP A 72 21.71 -4.53 -6.96
C ASP A 72 22.58 -4.85 -5.76
N SER A 73 22.08 -5.68 -4.90
CA SER A 73 22.79 -6.22 -3.75
C SER A 73 22.78 -7.76 -3.77
N PRO A 74 23.81 -8.42 -3.27
CA PRO A 74 23.71 -9.84 -2.90
C PRO A 74 22.58 -10.07 -1.90
N ILE A 75 22.07 -11.30 -1.83
CA ILE A 75 21.02 -11.69 -0.89
C ILE A 75 21.47 -11.39 0.55
N SER A 76 20.88 -10.35 1.14
CA SER A 76 21.17 -9.90 2.50
C SER A 76 20.15 -8.84 2.93
N GLU A 77 18.90 -9.21 3.14
CA GLU A 77 17.80 -8.27 3.42
C GLU A 77 18.10 -7.39 4.64
N ALA A 78 18.67 -7.95 5.70
CA ALA A 78 19.09 -7.19 6.87
C ALA A 78 20.18 -6.14 6.53
N GLY A 79 21.15 -6.51 5.68
CA GLY A 79 22.20 -5.61 5.19
C GLY A 79 21.62 -4.51 4.31
N ILE A 80 20.80 -4.87 3.33
CA ILE A 80 20.13 -3.94 2.40
C ILE A 80 19.30 -2.91 3.18
N THR A 81 18.48 -3.38 4.11
CA THR A 81 17.63 -2.49 4.94
C THR A 81 18.47 -1.62 5.86
N GLY A 82 19.54 -2.16 6.45
CA GLY A 82 20.47 -1.38 7.28
C GLY A 82 21.19 -0.27 6.50
N ILE A 83 21.60 -0.55 5.25
CA ILE A 83 22.15 0.47 4.34
C ILE A 83 21.09 1.55 4.08
N GLY A 84 19.83 1.16 3.82
CA GLY A 84 18.72 2.10 3.64
C GLY A 84 18.54 3.02 4.85
N VAL A 85 18.51 2.47 6.07
CA VAL A 85 18.41 3.27 7.31
C VAL A 85 19.57 4.25 7.42
N GLY A 86 20.81 3.78 7.25
CA GLY A 86 22.01 4.63 7.35
C GLY A 86 22.02 5.74 6.29
N ALA A 87 21.68 5.42 5.04
CA ALA A 87 21.59 6.39 3.96
C ALA A 87 20.52 7.45 4.23
N ALA A 88 19.34 7.03 4.72
CA ALA A 88 18.26 7.96 5.09
C ALA A 88 18.69 8.93 6.20
N MET A 89 19.39 8.45 7.22
CA MET A 89 19.91 9.29 8.31
C MET A 89 20.94 10.32 7.83
N THR A 90 21.58 10.10 6.68
CA THR A 90 22.55 11.03 6.07
C THR A 90 21.96 11.91 4.97
N GLY A 91 20.63 11.89 4.78
CA GLY A 91 19.92 12.81 3.88
C GLY A 91 19.58 12.24 2.52
N MET A 92 19.81 10.94 2.28
CA MET A 92 19.30 10.24 1.10
C MET A 92 17.85 9.78 1.29
N ARG A 93 17.17 9.42 0.19
CA ARG A 93 15.82 8.89 0.19
C ARG A 93 15.80 7.49 -0.47
N PRO A 94 16.21 6.45 0.28
CA PRO A 94 16.22 5.09 -0.23
C PRO A 94 14.82 4.52 -0.39
N VAL A 95 14.62 3.82 -1.50
CA VAL A 95 13.54 2.85 -1.70
C VAL A 95 14.18 1.47 -1.60
N VAL A 96 13.93 0.81 -0.48
CA VAL A 96 14.45 -0.54 -0.19
C VAL A 96 13.42 -1.55 -0.70
N ASP A 97 13.83 -2.39 -1.64
CA ASP A 97 12.99 -3.46 -2.19
C ASP A 97 13.26 -4.75 -1.40
N ILE A 98 12.26 -5.21 -0.68
CA ILE A 98 12.24 -6.53 -0.02
C ILE A 98 11.30 -7.41 -0.83
N MET A 99 11.87 -8.32 -1.59
CA MET A 99 11.22 -9.09 -2.64
C MET A 99 9.89 -9.74 -2.22
N PHE A 100 9.82 -10.28 -1.00
CA PHE A 100 8.62 -10.86 -0.41
C PHE A 100 8.40 -10.35 1.02
N GLY A 101 7.15 -10.07 1.36
CA GLY A 101 6.76 -9.63 2.71
C GLY A 101 7.10 -10.64 3.80
N ASP A 102 7.24 -11.89 3.43
CA ASP A 102 7.72 -12.98 4.31
C ASP A 102 9.10 -12.66 4.91
N PHE A 103 9.96 -11.96 4.16
CA PHE A 103 11.32 -11.60 4.58
C PHE A 103 11.37 -10.39 5.52
N LEU A 104 10.21 -9.78 5.82
CA LEU A 104 10.13 -8.77 6.89
C LEU A 104 10.62 -9.34 8.23
N GLY A 105 10.44 -10.64 8.46
CA GLY A 105 10.98 -11.29 9.67
C GLY A 105 12.51 -11.16 9.81
N ILE A 106 13.26 -11.11 8.69
CA ILE A 106 14.73 -10.96 8.66
C ILE A 106 15.15 -9.52 8.98
N VAL A 107 14.32 -8.53 8.63
CA VAL A 107 14.64 -7.10 8.69
C VAL A 107 13.94 -6.34 9.81
N MET A 108 13.24 -7.03 10.70
CA MET A 108 12.44 -6.39 11.75
C MET A 108 13.27 -5.53 12.70
N ASP A 109 14.53 -5.87 12.99
CA ASP A 109 15.38 -5.01 13.81
C ASP A 109 15.63 -3.66 13.11
N GLN A 110 16.00 -3.69 11.83
CA GLN A 110 16.27 -2.49 11.05
C GLN A 110 15.03 -1.61 10.89
N ILE A 111 13.85 -2.21 10.76
CA ILE A 111 12.58 -1.49 10.60
C ILE A 111 12.05 -1.00 11.94
N ALA A 112 11.86 -1.92 12.91
CA ALA A 112 11.15 -1.63 14.15
C ALA A 112 12.03 -0.92 15.21
N ASN A 113 13.30 -1.28 15.31
CA ASN A 113 14.21 -0.75 16.33
C ASN A 113 15.04 0.43 15.82
N GLN A 114 15.38 0.44 14.53
CA GLN A 114 16.20 1.52 13.96
C GLN A 114 15.31 2.55 13.25
N ALA A 115 14.76 2.24 12.08
CA ALA A 115 14.01 3.20 11.26
C ALA A 115 12.87 3.89 12.03
N ALA A 116 12.04 3.12 12.72
CA ALA A 116 10.87 3.62 13.44
C ALA A 116 11.22 4.42 14.71
N LYS A 117 12.41 4.28 15.29
CA LYS A 117 12.75 4.84 16.61
C LYS A 117 13.79 5.94 16.58
N VAL A 118 14.67 6.00 15.60
CA VAL A 118 15.78 6.94 15.53
C VAL A 118 15.33 8.40 15.64
N HIS A 119 14.23 8.77 15.00
CA HIS A 119 13.69 10.13 15.10
C HIS A 119 13.35 10.51 16.55
N TYR A 120 12.63 9.63 17.25
CA TYR A 120 12.28 9.83 18.67
C TYR A 120 13.52 9.81 19.56
N MET A 121 14.41 8.82 19.41
CA MET A 121 15.60 8.65 20.22
C MET A 121 16.60 9.82 20.09
N SER A 122 16.66 10.43 18.91
CA SER A 122 17.51 11.59 18.65
C SER A 122 16.90 12.94 19.10
N GLY A 123 15.71 12.90 19.72
CA GLY A 123 14.99 14.13 20.06
C GLY A 123 14.56 14.93 18.84
N GLY A 124 14.19 14.26 17.74
CA GLY A 124 13.74 14.87 16.49
C GLY A 124 14.86 15.36 15.56
N LYS A 125 16.13 15.16 15.92
CA LYS A 125 17.28 15.66 15.14
C LYS A 125 17.57 14.86 13.88
N LEU A 126 17.34 13.53 13.94
CA LEU A 126 17.52 12.64 12.80
C LEU A 126 16.17 12.26 12.21
N LYS A 127 16.12 12.15 10.90
CA LYS A 127 14.97 11.65 10.14
C LYS A 127 15.37 10.39 9.43
N VAL A 128 14.38 9.56 9.09
CA VAL A 128 14.59 8.34 8.31
C VAL A 128 13.60 8.33 7.15
N PRO A 129 13.77 9.18 6.14
CA PRO A 129 12.92 9.28 4.96
C PRO A 129 13.20 8.10 4.02
N MET A 130 12.72 6.91 4.38
CA MET A 130 12.91 5.70 3.58
C MET A 130 11.59 5.01 3.26
N VAL A 131 11.53 4.37 2.12
CA VAL A 131 10.45 3.48 1.74
C VAL A 131 10.93 2.04 1.78
N ILE A 132 10.16 1.16 2.40
CA ILE A 132 10.30 -0.29 2.27
C ILE A 132 9.16 -0.75 1.38
N ARG A 133 9.51 -1.20 0.17
CA ARG A 133 8.58 -1.78 -0.79
C ARG A 133 8.65 -3.29 -0.65
N THR A 134 7.51 -3.94 -0.52
CA THR A 134 7.46 -5.41 -0.43
C THR A 134 6.14 -5.95 -0.95
N THR A 135 6.04 -7.27 -1.08
CA THR A 135 4.83 -7.91 -1.58
C THR A 135 4.03 -8.58 -0.47
N LEU A 136 2.74 -8.80 -0.73
CA LEU A 136 1.87 -9.65 0.07
C LEU A 136 1.05 -10.59 -0.83
N GLY A 137 0.27 -11.46 -0.21
CA GLY A 137 -0.76 -12.23 -0.87
C GLY A 137 -0.48 -13.73 -1.01
N ALA A 138 -1.43 -14.54 -0.59
CA ALA A 138 -1.39 -16.00 -0.66
C ALA A 138 -1.83 -16.54 -2.02
N THR A 139 -2.60 -15.79 -2.78
CA THR A 139 -3.29 -16.24 -3.99
C THR A 139 -2.37 -16.68 -5.13
N ARG A 140 -1.12 -16.20 -5.17
CA ARG A 140 -0.12 -16.68 -6.11
C ARG A 140 0.37 -18.10 -5.82
N ARG A 141 0.13 -18.63 -4.61
CA ARG A 141 0.49 -20.00 -4.19
C ARG A 141 1.98 -20.30 -4.30
N SER A 142 2.82 -19.41 -3.80
CA SER A 142 4.29 -19.51 -3.85
C SER A 142 4.87 -20.25 -2.63
N ALA A 143 4.14 -21.21 -2.08
CA ALA A 143 4.45 -21.98 -0.87
C ALA A 143 4.53 -21.13 0.42
N ALA A 144 4.92 -21.73 1.54
CA ALA A 144 4.74 -21.16 2.88
C ALA A 144 5.53 -19.87 3.14
N GLN A 145 6.73 -19.75 2.58
CA GLN A 145 7.66 -18.66 2.86
C GLN A 145 7.63 -17.53 1.81
N HIS A 146 6.64 -17.55 0.88
CA HIS A 146 6.47 -16.56 -0.17
C HIS A 146 5.01 -16.19 -0.38
N SER A 147 4.15 -16.50 0.61
CA SER A 147 2.70 -16.33 0.48
C SER A 147 2.06 -15.70 1.72
N GLN A 148 2.84 -15.16 2.64
CA GLN A 148 2.32 -14.54 3.84
C GLN A 148 1.89 -13.09 3.60
N SER A 149 0.92 -12.63 4.39
CA SER A 149 0.43 -11.24 4.43
C SER A 149 0.71 -10.68 5.83
N LEU A 150 1.91 -10.09 6.01
CA LEU A 150 2.45 -9.69 7.31
C LEU A 150 2.32 -8.18 7.60
N HIS A 151 1.47 -7.47 6.86
CA HIS A 151 1.28 -6.03 7.03
C HIS A 151 0.81 -5.63 8.44
N ALA A 152 0.08 -6.52 9.14
CA ALA A 152 -0.31 -6.29 10.52
C ALA A 152 0.90 -6.14 11.48
N TRP A 153 2.01 -6.84 11.24
CA TRP A 153 3.20 -6.76 12.08
C TRP A 153 3.78 -5.34 12.12
N VAL A 154 3.92 -4.73 10.96
CA VAL A 154 4.50 -3.38 10.85
C VAL A 154 3.48 -2.29 11.15
N SER A 155 2.19 -2.54 10.94
CA SER A 155 1.11 -1.63 11.35
C SER A 155 1.06 -1.46 12.88
N HIS A 156 1.49 -2.46 13.62
CA HIS A 156 1.58 -2.42 15.09
C HIS A 156 2.77 -1.59 15.60
N VAL A 157 3.78 -1.31 14.76
CA VAL A 157 5.02 -0.64 15.20
C VAL A 157 4.89 0.87 15.16
N PRO A 158 4.86 1.57 16.32
CA PRO A 158 4.83 3.03 16.35
C PRO A 158 6.07 3.63 15.70
N GLY A 159 5.86 4.60 14.80
CA GLY A 159 6.91 5.28 14.05
C GLY A 159 7.03 4.83 12.58
N LEU A 160 6.28 3.81 12.18
CA LEU A 160 6.11 3.43 10.77
C LEU A 160 4.80 3.98 10.21
N LYS A 161 4.75 4.21 8.91
CA LYS A 161 3.51 4.35 8.13
C LYS A 161 3.35 3.13 7.23
N VAL A 162 2.12 2.69 6.98
CA VAL A 162 1.85 1.47 6.22
C VAL A 162 0.75 1.71 5.20
N ALA A 163 1.03 1.44 3.93
CA ALA A 163 0.09 1.60 2.83
C ALA A 163 -0.08 0.31 2.01
N LEU A 164 -1.31 0.08 1.56
CA LEU A 164 -1.73 -1.07 0.76
C LEU A 164 -2.57 -0.60 -0.44
N PRO A 165 -1.94 -0.18 -1.54
CA PRO A 165 -2.67 0.29 -2.71
C PRO A 165 -3.57 -0.80 -3.30
N SER A 166 -4.76 -0.42 -3.77
CA SER A 166 -5.76 -1.31 -4.39
C SER A 166 -5.97 -1.08 -5.89
N THR A 167 -5.40 0.00 -6.43
CA THR A 167 -5.51 0.37 -7.85
C THR A 167 -4.19 0.93 -8.38
N PRO A 168 -3.97 1.00 -9.72
CA PRO A 168 -2.83 1.71 -10.30
C PRO A 168 -2.73 3.18 -9.87
N TYR A 169 -3.87 3.87 -9.75
CA TYR A 169 -3.94 5.25 -9.25
C TYR A 169 -3.40 5.34 -7.81
N ASP A 170 -3.88 4.47 -6.93
CA ASP A 170 -3.43 4.45 -5.53
C ASP A 170 -1.94 4.09 -5.43
N ALA A 171 -1.47 3.12 -6.22
CA ALA A 171 -0.07 2.70 -6.21
C ALA A 171 0.88 3.84 -6.59
N LYS A 172 0.58 4.57 -7.67
CA LYS A 172 1.40 5.72 -8.09
C LYS A 172 1.37 6.84 -7.05
N GLY A 173 0.18 7.24 -6.60
CA GLY A 173 0.02 8.38 -5.69
C GLY A 173 0.58 8.13 -4.30
N LEU A 174 0.34 6.94 -3.72
CA LEU A 174 0.85 6.58 -2.39
C LEU A 174 2.37 6.37 -2.39
N LEU A 175 2.94 5.76 -3.44
CA LEU A 175 4.39 5.56 -3.52
C LEU A 175 5.13 6.91 -3.63
N LYS A 176 4.62 7.85 -4.40
CA LYS A 176 5.18 9.22 -4.45
C LYS A 176 5.09 9.92 -3.09
N SER A 177 3.94 9.79 -2.40
CA SER A 177 3.79 10.31 -1.04
C SER A 177 4.80 9.68 -0.06
N ALA A 178 5.02 8.37 -0.18
CA ALA A 178 5.97 7.64 0.67
C ALA A 178 7.41 8.11 0.47
N ILE A 179 7.84 8.30 -0.79
CA ILE A 179 9.20 8.77 -1.10
C ILE A 179 9.42 10.19 -0.60
N ARG A 180 8.37 11.01 -0.55
CA ARG A 180 8.42 12.40 -0.06
C ARG A 180 8.24 12.55 1.44
N ASP A 181 7.83 11.49 2.14
CA ASP A 181 7.64 11.51 3.60
C ASP A 181 9.00 11.58 4.32
N GLU A 182 8.99 12.20 5.50
CA GLU A 182 10.19 12.33 6.35
C GLU A 182 10.33 11.16 7.34
N ASN A 183 9.34 10.25 7.38
CA ASN A 183 9.29 9.08 8.22
C ASN A 183 9.36 7.80 7.37
N PRO A 184 9.76 6.67 7.96
CA PRO A 184 9.78 5.40 7.24
C PRO A 184 8.35 4.94 6.89
N VAL A 185 8.17 4.53 5.63
CA VAL A 185 6.91 4.03 5.09
C VAL A 185 7.10 2.62 4.54
N VAL A 186 6.21 1.71 4.91
CA VAL A 186 6.15 0.36 4.32
C VAL A 186 4.98 0.30 3.33
N ILE A 187 5.25 -0.07 2.10
CA ILE A 187 4.23 -0.25 1.05
C ILE A 187 4.15 -1.74 0.71
N PHE A 188 2.96 -2.28 0.83
CA PHE A 188 2.66 -3.65 0.45
C PHE A 188 1.94 -3.69 -0.89
N GLU A 189 2.46 -4.47 -1.82
CA GLU A 189 1.93 -4.66 -3.17
C GLU A 189 1.45 -6.10 -3.32
N ASP A 190 0.17 -6.30 -3.64
CA ASP A 190 -0.31 -7.66 -3.88
C ASP A 190 0.25 -8.21 -5.20
N LYS A 191 0.86 -9.38 -5.12
CA LYS A 191 1.54 -10.05 -6.26
C LYS A 191 0.61 -10.34 -7.44
N MET A 192 -0.68 -10.53 -7.18
CA MET A 192 -1.67 -10.81 -8.23
C MET A 192 -2.17 -9.54 -8.92
N MET A 193 -1.96 -8.37 -8.29
CA MET A 193 -2.45 -7.10 -8.84
C MET A 193 -1.49 -6.42 -9.80
N TYR A 194 -0.27 -6.89 -9.99
CA TYR A 194 0.70 -6.24 -10.89
C TYR A 194 0.21 -6.07 -12.33
N THR A 195 -0.69 -6.96 -12.79
CA THR A 195 -1.33 -6.88 -14.12
C THR A 195 -2.68 -6.19 -14.12
N LEU A 196 -3.20 -5.82 -12.93
CA LEU A 196 -4.44 -5.06 -12.82
C LEU A 196 -4.30 -3.74 -13.55
N LYS A 197 -5.23 -3.45 -14.44
CA LYS A 197 -5.30 -2.19 -15.18
C LYS A 197 -6.25 -1.19 -14.50
N GLY A 198 -5.95 0.07 -14.63
CA GLY A 198 -6.80 1.15 -14.15
C GLY A 198 -6.38 2.51 -14.72
N TYR A 199 -7.25 3.47 -14.57
CA TYR A 199 -7.02 4.82 -15.07
C TYR A 199 -6.07 5.59 -14.15
N VAL A 200 -5.04 6.19 -14.76
CA VAL A 200 -4.03 7.01 -14.06
C VAL A 200 -3.86 8.30 -14.85
N PRO A 201 -3.94 9.49 -14.21
CA PRO A 201 -3.68 10.75 -14.87
C PRO A 201 -2.22 10.87 -15.31
N GLU A 202 -1.98 11.63 -16.36
CA GLU A 202 -0.62 11.96 -16.82
C GLU A 202 0.02 13.03 -15.93
N GLU A 203 -0.80 13.91 -15.36
CA GLU A 203 -0.36 14.97 -14.47
C GLU A 203 0.18 14.41 -13.16
N GLU A 204 1.05 15.20 -12.54
CA GLU A 204 1.60 14.85 -11.25
C GLU A 204 0.55 14.92 -10.14
N TYR A 205 0.50 13.88 -9.33
CA TYR A 205 -0.33 13.85 -8.12
C TYR A 205 0.31 13.01 -7.03
N THR A 206 -0.16 13.21 -5.81
CA THR A 206 0.14 12.41 -4.62
C THR A 206 -1.16 12.09 -3.89
N ILE A 207 -1.15 11.04 -3.09
CA ILE A 207 -2.28 10.67 -2.23
C ILE A 207 -1.82 10.78 -0.77
N PRO A 208 -2.49 11.57 0.07
CA PRO A 208 -2.14 11.68 1.47
C PRO A 208 -2.40 10.38 2.23
N PHE A 209 -1.55 10.07 3.21
CA PHE A 209 -1.79 8.96 4.13
C PHE A 209 -2.91 9.30 5.13
N GLY A 210 -3.65 8.29 5.55
CA GLY A 210 -4.76 8.45 6.50
C GLY A 210 -6.02 9.04 5.88
N VAL A 211 -6.19 8.91 4.57
CA VAL A 211 -7.38 9.32 3.83
C VAL A 211 -7.91 8.13 3.05
N ALA A 212 -9.03 7.58 3.50
CA ALA A 212 -9.71 6.48 2.85
C ALA A 212 -10.37 6.91 1.53
N ASP A 213 -10.65 5.94 0.66
CA ASP A 213 -11.37 6.13 -0.58
C ASP A 213 -12.69 5.36 -0.58
N VAL A 214 -13.77 6.03 -0.90
CA VAL A 214 -15.08 5.40 -1.13
C VAL A 214 -15.11 4.91 -2.57
N LYS A 215 -14.73 3.66 -2.79
CA LYS A 215 -14.70 3.04 -4.14
C LYS A 215 -16.10 2.84 -4.73
N ARG A 216 -17.11 2.68 -3.87
CA ARG A 216 -18.51 2.57 -4.25
C ARG A 216 -19.38 3.15 -3.13
N VAL A 217 -20.31 4.02 -3.47
CA VAL A 217 -21.32 4.52 -2.53
C VAL A 217 -22.44 3.48 -2.36
N GLY A 218 -22.90 3.29 -1.13
CA GLY A 218 -24.01 2.39 -0.79
C GLY A 218 -24.71 2.80 0.50
N GLU A 219 -25.88 2.20 0.78
CA GLU A 219 -26.76 2.62 1.87
C GLU A 219 -27.12 1.52 2.88
N ASP A 220 -26.92 0.21 2.51
CA ASP A 220 -27.45 -0.90 3.33
C ASP A 220 -26.38 -1.63 4.13
N ILE A 221 -25.13 -1.64 3.65
CA ILE A 221 -24.00 -2.32 4.29
C ILE A 221 -22.67 -1.70 3.86
N THR A 222 -21.75 -1.57 4.80
CA THR A 222 -20.35 -1.15 4.54
C THR A 222 -19.44 -2.35 4.40
N LEU A 223 -18.66 -2.39 3.32
CA LEU A 223 -17.57 -3.34 3.10
C LEU A 223 -16.25 -2.58 3.19
N VAL A 224 -15.48 -2.77 4.25
CA VAL A 224 -14.13 -2.21 4.39
C VAL A 224 -13.14 -3.26 3.92
N ALA A 225 -12.37 -2.95 2.89
CA ALA A 225 -11.46 -3.92 2.28
C ALA A 225 -10.08 -3.33 2.01
N THR A 226 -9.02 -4.14 2.07
CA THR A 226 -7.63 -3.73 1.83
C THR A 226 -7.07 -4.38 0.57
N SER A 227 -6.17 -3.67 -0.11
CA SER A 227 -5.38 -4.20 -1.23
C SER A 227 -6.25 -4.93 -2.28
N SER A 228 -5.90 -6.18 -2.64
CA SER A 228 -6.66 -7.02 -3.59
C SER A 228 -8.09 -7.32 -3.14
N MET A 229 -8.36 -7.32 -1.84
CA MET A 229 -9.71 -7.57 -1.32
C MET A 229 -10.69 -6.45 -1.65
N VAL A 230 -10.22 -5.26 -2.02
CA VAL A 230 -11.07 -4.20 -2.56
C VAL A 230 -11.75 -4.64 -3.86
N GLN A 231 -11.03 -5.33 -4.74
CA GLN A 231 -11.60 -5.86 -5.98
C GLN A 231 -12.64 -6.95 -5.71
N VAL A 232 -12.39 -7.78 -4.70
CA VAL A 232 -13.34 -8.81 -4.23
C VAL A 232 -14.60 -8.16 -3.64
N ALA A 233 -14.43 -7.12 -2.81
CA ALA A 233 -15.54 -6.38 -2.22
C ALA A 233 -16.40 -5.66 -3.28
N LEU A 234 -15.78 -5.08 -4.31
CA LEU A 234 -16.50 -4.46 -5.43
C LEU A 234 -17.33 -5.51 -6.21
N ALA A 235 -16.75 -6.67 -6.52
CA ALA A 235 -17.47 -7.75 -7.18
C ALA A 235 -18.61 -8.30 -6.31
N ALA A 236 -18.43 -8.40 -5.00
CA ALA A 236 -19.48 -8.78 -4.06
C ALA A 236 -20.59 -7.72 -4.02
N ALA A 237 -20.25 -6.44 -4.02
CA ALA A 237 -21.21 -5.33 -4.03
C ALA A 237 -22.09 -5.34 -5.31
N GLU A 238 -21.54 -5.72 -6.47
CA GLU A 238 -22.33 -5.92 -7.70
C GLU A 238 -23.32 -7.07 -7.56
N GLN A 239 -22.91 -8.18 -6.95
CA GLN A 239 -23.83 -9.30 -6.69
C GLN A 239 -24.92 -8.93 -5.68
N LEU A 240 -24.57 -8.21 -4.60
CA LEU A 240 -25.52 -7.70 -3.62
C LEU A 240 -26.55 -6.76 -4.27
N GLN A 241 -26.13 -5.91 -5.20
CA GLN A 241 -27.03 -5.02 -5.95
C GLN A 241 -28.10 -5.81 -6.72
N SER A 242 -27.77 -6.98 -7.27
CA SER A 242 -28.74 -7.85 -7.95
C SER A 242 -29.81 -8.43 -6.99
N LEU A 243 -29.50 -8.44 -5.70
CA LEU A 243 -30.41 -8.86 -4.62
C LEU A 243 -31.13 -7.67 -3.97
N GLY A 244 -30.96 -6.45 -4.49
CA GLY A 244 -31.56 -5.23 -3.95
C GLY A 244 -30.84 -4.65 -2.74
N ILE A 245 -29.59 -5.07 -2.48
CA ILE A 245 -28.76 -4.60 -1.36
C ILE A 245 -27.70 -3.63 -1.90
N SER A 246 -27.70 -2.39 -1.40
CA SER A 246 -26.78 -1.32 -1.77
C SER A 246 -25.56 -1.31 -0.85
N ALA A 247 -24.44 -1.90 -1.30
CA ALA A 247 -23.20 -1.97 -0.51
C ALA A 247 -22.29 -0.78 -0.79
N GLU A 248 -21.81 -0.13 0.27
CA GLU A 248 -20.70 0.83 0.23
C GLU A 248 -19.38 0.07 0.34
N VAL A 249 -18.41 0.41 -0.51
CA VAL A 249 -17.07 -0.19 -0.46
C VAL A 249 -16.07 0.90 -0.11
N ILE A 250 -15.37 0.71 1.02
CA ILE A 250 -14.33 1.61 1.50
C ILE A 250 -12.97 0.92 1.43
N ASP A 251 -12.02 1.60 0.80
CA ASP A 251 -10.61 1.28 0.82
C ASP A 251 -9.91 2.22 1.80
N PRO A 252 -9.40 1.75 2.93
CA PRO A 252 -8.62 2.57 3.85
C PRO A 252 -7.32 3.10 3.24
N ARG A 253 -6.78 2.46 2.19
CA ARG A 253 -5.48 2.74 1.55
C ARG A 253 -4.28 2.57 2.49
N THR A 254 -4.45 2.93 3.76
CA THR A 254 -3.42 2.85 4.79
C THR A 254 -3.96 2.19 6.04
N THR A 255 -3.17 1.29 6.63
CA THR A 255 -3.48 0.74 7.95
C THR A 255 -2.94 1.63 9.06
N TYR A 256 -1.88 2.40 8.78
CA TYR A 256 -1.38 3.44 9.67
C TYR A 256 -0.73 4.59 8.88
N PRO A 257 -1.17 5.85 9.08
CA PRO A 257 -2.36 6.25 9.84
C PRO A 257 -3.65 5.72 9.20
N LEU A 258 -4.64 5.36 10.03
CA LEU A 258 -5.94 4.88 9.60
C LEU A 258 -6.96 6.03 9.61
N ASP A 259 -7.76 6.15 8.55
CA ASP A 259 -8.93 7.04 8.50
C ASP A 259 -10.10 6.45 9.29
N LYS A 260 -10.01 6.55 10.62
CA LYS A 260 -11.02 6.02 11.53
C LYS A 260 -12.39 6.68 11.30
N ASP A 261 -12.38 7.96 11.00
CA ASP A 261 -13.61 8.75 10.79
C ASP A 261 -14.39 8.27 9.58
N ALA A 262 -13.71 7.93 8.47
CA ALA A 262 -14.36 7.41 7.28
C ALA A 262 -15.04 6.07 7.55
N LEU A 263 -14.36 5.16 8.26
CA LEU A 263 -14.91 3.84 8.61
C LEU A 263 -16.15 3.98 9.50
N VAL A 264 -16.04 4.79 10.55
CA VAL A 264 -17.13 5.00 11.51
C VAL A 264 -18.34 5.68 10.84
N LYS A 265 -18.12 6.74 10.05
CA LYS A 265 -19.20 7.44 9.33
C LYS A 265 -19.96 6.53 8.38
N SER A 266 -19.26 5.67 7.64
CA SER A 266 -19.89 4.71 6.75
C SER A 266 -20.72 3.67 7.54
N ALA A 267 -20.15 3.11 8.61
CA ALA A 267 -20.85 2.15 9.45
C ALA A 267 -22.11 2.75 10.13
N ILE A 268 -22.04 4.02 10.57
CA ILE A 268 -23.22 4.75 11.08
C ILE A 268 -24.30 4.90 10.00
N LYS A 269 -23.91 5.20 8.76
CA LYS A 269 -24.85 5.36 7.64
C LYS A 269 -25.56 4.06 7.30
N THR A 270 -24.84 2.95 7.26
CA THR A 270 -25.35 1.67 6.77
C THR A 270 -25.83 0.72 7.85
N SER A 271 -25.53 1.00 9.12
CA SER A 271 -25.83 0.19 10.31
C SER A 271 -25.26 -1.24 10.30
N ARG A 272 -24.49 -1.63 9.29
CA ARG A 272 -23.88 -2.96 9.12
C ARG A 272 -22.51 -2.82 8.50
N ALA A 273 -21.53 -3.56 8.99
CA ALA A 273 -20.20 -3.54 8.44
C ALA A 273 -19.57 -4.94 8.36
N ILE A 274 -18.82 -5.17 7.29
CA ILE A 274 -17.94 -6.33 7.11
C ILE A 274 -16.54 -5.80 6.83
N VAL A 275 -15.55 -6.35 7.52
CA VAL A 275 -14.13 -6.05 7.30
C VAL A 275 -13.46 -7.21 6.58
N ILE A 276 -12.71 -6.92 5.52
CA ILE A 276 -12.22 -7.91 4.56
C ILE A 276 -10.73 -7.69 4.32
N ASP A 277 -9.91 -8.68 4.63
CA ASP A 277 -8.48 -8.65 4.40
C ASP A 277 -7.95 -10.04 4.03
N GLU A 278 -6.84 -10.11 3.31
CA GLU A 278 -6.19 -11.37 2.93
C GLU A 278 -5.26 -11.91 4.04
N GLY A 279 -5.01 -11.10 5.07
CA GLY A 279 -4.17 -11.46 6.21
C GLY A 279 -4.80 -12.53 7.12
N TYR A 280 -4.04 -12.91 8.11
CA TYR A 280 -4.52 -13.85 9.12
C TYR A 280 -5.61 -13.21 9.98
N GLU A 281 -6.70 -13.95 10.25
CA GLU A 281 -7.78 -13.50 11.13
C GLU A 281 -7.24 -13.12 12.53
N ARG A 282 -6.36 -13.98 13.07
CA ARG A 282 -5.82 -13.78 14.41
C ARG A 282 -4.80 -12.64 14.43
N TYR A 283 -5.11 -11.57 15.17
CA TYR A 283 -4.30 -10.35 15.28
C TYR A 283 -4.05 -9.64 13.92
N GLY A 284 -4.93 -9.87 12.94
CA GLY A 284 -4.90 -9.16 11.67
C GLY A 284 -5.44 -7.73 11.78
N VAL A 285 -5.26 -6.94 10.72
CA VAL A 285 -5.73 -5.54 10.65
C VAL A 285 -7.25 -5.43 10.74
N THR A 286 -7.98 -6.48 10.34
CA THR A 286 -9.44 -6.55 10.47
C THR A 286 -9.90 -6.45 11.92
N ALA A 287 -9.12 -6.95 12.87
CA ALA A 287 -9.42 -6.82 14.28
C ALA A 287 -9.41 -5.35 14.74
N GLU A 288 -8.45 -4.54 14.27
CA GLU A 288 -8.42 -3.09 14.55
C GLU A 288 -9.58 -2.38 13.86
N PHE A 289 -9.89 -2.71 12.61
CA PHE A 289 -11.01 -2.09 11.89
C PHE A 289 -12.34 -2.39 12.57
N ALA A 290 -12.56 -3.64 12.96
CA ALA A 290 -13.76 -4.04 13.70
C ALA A 290 -13.85 -3.35 15.06
N ALA A 291 -12.74 -3.21 15.79
CA ALA A 291 -12.71 -2.48 17.06
C ALA A 291 -13.04 -0.99 16.88
N VAL A 292 -12.44 -0.32 15.89
CA VAL A 292 -12.70 1.09 15.56
C VAL A 292 -14.16 1.31 15.20
N ILE A 293 -14.74 0.46 14.34
CA ILE A 293 -16.14 0.56 13.94
C ILE A 293 -17.06 0.28 15.14
N SER A 294 -16.79 -0.79 15.89
CA SER A 294 -17.61 -1.17 17.04
C SER A 294 -17.61 -0.13 18.14
N ASP A 295 -16.48 0.54 18.39
CA ASP A 295 -16.38 1.62 19.38
C ASP A 295 -17.08 2.89 18.87
N GLY A 296 -16.79 3.33 17.65
CA GLY A 296 -17.28 4.58 17.11
C GLY A 296 -18.74 4.55 16.66
N ALA A 297 -19.25 3.41 16.22
CA ALA A 297 -20.62 3.23 15.71
C ALA A 297 -21.52 2.38 16.61
N PHE A 298 -21.14 2.09 17.85
CA PHE A 298 -21.79 1.12 18.75
C PHE A 298 -23.32 1.22 18.80
N TYR A 299 -23.87 2.43 18.95
CA TYR A 299 -25.30 2.65 19.06
C TYR A 299 -26.06 2.64 17.73
N TYR A 300 -25.34 2.46 16.60
CA TYR A 300 -25.89 2.51 15.26
C TYR A 300 -25.85 1.16 14.56
N LEU A 301 -25.09 0.19 15.10
CA LEU A 301 -24.94 -1.12 14.49
C LEU A 301 -26.13 -2.03 14.80
N ASP A 302 -26.67 -2.67 13.76
CA ASP A 302 -27.74 -3.69 13.87
C ASP A 302 -27.17 -5.10 14.15
N ALA A 303 -25.86 -5.30 13.93
CA ALA A 303 -25.18 -6.57 14.11
C ALA A 303 -23.71 -6.35 14.46
N PRO A 304 -23.01 -7.33 15.04
CA PRO A 304 -21.55 -7.28 15.21
C PRO A 304 -20.83 -7.10 13.87
N VAL A 305 -19.65 -6.47 13.92
CA VAL A 305 -18.78 -6.33 12.75
C VAL A 305 -18.06 -7.64 12.49
#